data_f9172d6480dac30b1e31246b42f42cdb
#
_entry.id   f9172d6480dac30b1e31246b42f42cdb
#
_cell.length_a   1.000
_cell.length_b   1.000
_cell.length_c   1.000
_cell.angle_alpha   90.00
_cell.angle_beta   90.00
_cell.angle_gamma   90.00
#
_symmetry.space_group_name_H-M   'P 1'
#
loop_
_entity.id
_entity.type
_entity.pdbx_description
1 polymer ?
#
loop_
_entity_poly.entity_id
_entity_poly.type
_entity_poly.pdbx_seq_one_letter_code
_entity_poly.pdbx_strand_id
1 'polypeptide(L)'
;GLDVYGIKRDFSLSGIISNLKLPFVLMKTMRRAKKIISEFKPDVAIGVGGFASGPALQSAIALGVPALIQEQNSYPGVTNKILSKKVKKICVAYDGLERYFPAEKIVKTGNPIRAEILNLKRKNEEAYQFFGFSPEKKTVLVMGGSLGARSMNTCMHNHIDTIAQTGVQVLWQTGEAFYNEIPAEEIQQKYPQIKIVPFIKNMDFAYSISDYIVSRAGALAIAELTIVGAPVILVPFPYASEDHQTKNAAALANENAAILIPDKEASEKMVPELIKLIEDEERAQIMAENIKKFALPDAIHKIVKEVMDL
;
A
#
# COMPACT_ATOMS: atom_id res chain seq x y z
N GLY A 1 -22.09 13.83 4.87
CA GLY A 1 -20.86 13.76 4.09
C GLY A 1 -20.54 15.08 3.40
N LEU A 2 -19.29 15.26 3.00
CA LEU A 2 -18.83 16.37 2.16
C LEU A 2 -18.81 15.90 0.71
N ASP A 3 -19.47 16.66 -0.18
CA ASP A 3 -19.37 16.42 -1.63
C ASP A 3 -18.02 16.97 -2.10
N VAL A 4 -17.10 16.08 -2.47
CA VAL A 4 -15.76 16.46 -2.92
C VAL A 4 -15.53 15.85 -4.30
N TYR A 5 -15.22 16.69 -5.26
CA TYR A 5 -14.93 16.30 -6.63
C TYR A 5 -13.49 16.68 -6.99
N GLY A 6 -12.81 15.78 -7.67
CA GLY A 6 -11.52 16.07 -8.29
C GLY A 6 -11.67 16.68 -9.68
N ILE A 7 -10.60 17.27 -10.20
CA ILE A 7 -10.54 17.75 -11.59
C ILE A 7 -10.63 16.52 -12.51
N LYS A 8 -11.63 16.53 -13.39
CA LYS A 8 -11.72 15.51 -14.45
C LYS A 8 -10.70 15.85 -15.54
N ARG A 9 -9.82 14.91 -15.85
CA ARG A 9 -8.89 14.97 -16.99
C ARG A 9 -9.60 14.58 -18.30
N ASP A 10 -10.82 15.04 -18.46
CA ASP A 10 -11.65 14.81 -19.63
C ASP A 10 -11.83 16.14 -20.37
N PHE A 11 -11.30 16.22 -21.58
CA PHE A 11 -11.37 17.40 -22.46
C PHE A 11 -12.67 17.46 -23.27
N SER A 12 -13.65 16.58 -22.99
CA SER A 12 -14.98 16.68 -23.54
C SER A 12 -15.71 17.94 -23.03
N LEU A 13 -16.72 18.41 -23.76
CA LEU A 13 -17.57 19.55 -23.34
C LEU A 13 -18.17 19.31 -21.94
N SER A 14 -18.55 18.08 -21.60
CA SER A 14 -19.05 17.70 -20.30
C SER A 14 -17.98 17.77 -19.21
N GLY A 15 -16.75 17.41 -19.52
CA GLY A 15 -15.59 17.52 -18.63
C GLY A 15 -15.24 18.98 -18.33
N ILE A 16 -15.23 19.83 -19.35
CA ILE A 16 -14.98 21.29 -19.22
C ILE A 16 -16.05 21.94 -18.34
N ILE A 17 -17.35 21.69 -18.61
CA ILE A 17 -18.45 22.23 -17.80
C ILE A 17 -18.39 21.74 -16.36
N SER A 18 -18.03 20.48 -16.16
CA SER A 18 -17.83 19.90 -14.80
C SER A 18 -16.70 20.61 -14.05
N ASN A 19 -15.59 20.91 -14.73
CA ASN A 19 -14.45 21.61 -14.14
C ASN A 19 -14.76 23.09 -13.85
N LEU A 20 -15.58 23.77 -14.67
CA LEU A 20 -16.05 25.14 -14.41
C LEU A 20 -16.94 25.25 -13.16
N LYS A 21 -17.66 24.19 -12.80
CA LYS A 21 -18.45 24.13 -11.54
C LYS A 21 -17.62 23.87 -10.31
N LEU A 22 -16.39 23.39 -10.46
CA LEU A 22 -15.53 22.98 -9.35
C LEU A 22 -15.31 24.08 -8.29
N PRO A 23 -15.06 25.36 -8.62
CA PRO A 23 -14.91 26.42 -7.62
C PRO A 23 -16.16 26.61 -6.74
N PHE A 24 -17.34 26.52 -7.33
CA PHE A 24 -18.61 26.66 -6.61
C PHE A 24 -18.86 25.47 -5.68
N VAL A 25 -18.59 24.25 -6.15
CA VAL A 25 -18.69 23.03 -5.34
C VAL A 25 -17.69 23.09 -4.18
N LEU A 26 -16.45 23.49 -4.45
CA LEU A 26 -15.42 23.64 -3.42
C LEU A 26 -15.82 24.69 -2.36
N MET A 27 -16.36 25.84 -2.79
CA MET A 27 -16.83 26.88 -1.88
C MET A 27 -17.99 26.40 -1.01
N LYS A 28 -18.96 25.67 -1.58
CA LYS A 28 -20.08 25.05 -0.85
C LYS A 28 -19.55 24.02 0.16
N THR A 29 -18.61 23.17 -0.28
CA THR A 29 -17.98 22.15 0.56
C THR A 29 -17.22 22.80 1.74
N MET A 30 -16.44 23.85 1.48
CA MET A 30 -15.74 24.58 2.53
C MET A 30 -16.67 25.23 3.54
N ARG A 31 -17.78 25.85 3.08
CA ARG A 31 -18.80 26.44 4.00
C ARG A 31 -19.41 25.35 4.90
N ARG A 32 -19.74 24.19 4.30
CA ARG A 32 -20.28 23.05 5.06
C ARG A 32 -19.27 22.47 6.03
N ALA A 33 -18.01 22.29 5.62
CA ALA A 33 -16.92 21.86 6.49
C ALA A 33 -16.73 22.83 7.65
N LYS A 34 -16.71 24.14 7.38
CA LYS A 34 -16.57 25.18 8.40
C LYS A 34 -17.71 25.14 9.42
N LYS A 35 -18.97 24.94 8.98
CA LYS A 35 -20.11 24.78 9.85
C LYS A 35 -19.96 23.55 10.77
N ILE A 36 -19.63 22.39 10.18
CA ILE A 36 -19.44 21.13 10.95
C ILE A 36 -18.34 21.30 12.01
N ILE A 37 -17.20 21.88 11.62
CA ILE A 37 -16.06 22.08 12.54
C ILE A 37 -16.41 23.06 13.66
N SER A 38 -17.15 24.15 13.34
CA SER A 38 -17.59 25.11 14.35
C SER A 38 -18.59 24.51 15.36
N GLU A 39 -19.43 23.57 14.91
CA GLU A 39 -20.38 22.86 15.78
C GLU A 39 -19.68 21.76 16.61
N PHE A 40 -18.76 21.00 15.97
CA PHE A 40 -18.04 19.89 16.62
C PHE A 40 -16.94 20.36 17.58
N LYS A 41 -16.32 21.53 17.30
CA LYS A 41 -15.25 22.16 18.09
C LYS A 41 -14.10 21.20 18.39
N PRO A 42 -13.42 20.63 17.38
CA PRO A 42 -12.29 19.74 17.61
C PRO A 42 -11.10 20.51 18.19
N ASP A 43 -10.32 19.86 19.04
CA ASP A 43 -9.05 20.41 19.57
C ASP A 43 -7.95 20.35 18.52
N VAL A 44 -7.99 19.36 17.61
CA VAL A 44 -6.99 19.12 16.57
C VAL A 44 -7.65 18.57 15.29
N ALA A 45 -7.05 18.86 14.13
CA ALA A 45 -7.47 18.31 12.84
C ALA A 45 -6.33 17.55 12.18
N ILE A 46 -6.59 16.30 11.76
CA ILE A 46 -5.60 15.43 11.09
C ILE A 46 -6.04 15.16 9.66
N GLY A 47 -5.13 15.35 8.70
CA GLY A 47 -5.33 15.02 7.31
C GLY A 47 -4.40 13.90 6.84
N VAL A 48 -5.00 12.90 6.22
CA VAL A 48 -4.27 11.74 5.68
C VAL A 48 -4.25 11.74 4.14
N GLY A 49 -4.39 12.91 3.54
CA GLY A 49 -4.44 13.05 2.09
C GLY A 49 -5.83 12.84 1.48
N GLY A 50 -5.87 12.75 0.16
CA GLY A 50 -7.12 12.65 -0.60
C GLY A 50 -7.88 13.97 -0.73
N PHE A 51 -8.91 13.97 -1.57
CA PHE A 51 -9.68 15.19 -1.88
C PHE A 51 -10.47 15.74 -0.68
N ALA A 52 -10.93 14.87 0.22
CA ALA A 52 -11.72 15.27 1.38
C ALA A 52 -10.91 16.01 2.44
N SER A 53 -9.63 15.67 2.60
CA SER A 53 -8.72 16.33 3.55
C SER A 53 -8.56 17.83 3.26
N GLY A 54 -8.51 18.24 1.99
CA GLY A 54 -8.27 19.61 1.59
C GLY A 54 -9.26 20.61 2.21
N PRO A 55 -10.55 20.53 1.87
CA PRO A 55 -11.57 21.42 2.42
C PRO A 55 -11.72 21.32 3.94
N ALA A 56 -11.61 20.11 4.49
CA ALA A 56 -11.75 19.90 5.94
C ALA A 56 -10.62 20.60 6.70
N LEU A 57 -9.34 20.33 6.36
CA LEU A 57 -8.22 20.95 7.06
C LEU A 57 -8.12 22.45 6.81
N GLN A 58 -8.39 22.93 5.58
CA GLN A 58 -8.41 24.36 5.32
C GLN A 58 -9.45 25.09 6.19
N SER A 59 -10.63 24.48 6.37
CA SER A 59 -11.67 25.03 7.21
C SER A 59 -11.30 25.00 8.69
N ALA A 60 -10.68 23.92 9.16
CA ALA A 60 -10.18 23.81 10.54
C ALA A 60 -9.11 24.87 10.85
N ILE A 61 -8.12 24.99 9.98
CA ILE A 61 -7.05 26.01 10.12
C ILE A 61 -7.63 27.42 10.10
N ALA A 62 -8.61 27.70 9.22
CA ALA A 62 -9.27 29.00 9.15
C ALA A 62 -10.10 29.35 10.41
N LEU A 63 -10.45 28.36 11.21
CA LEU A 63 -11.12 28.50 12.52
C LEU A 63 -10.14 28.50 13.70
N GLY A 64 -8.82 28.46 13.44
CA GLY A 64 -7.79 28.45 14.47
C GLY A 64 -7.51 27.08 15.08
N VAL A 65 -8.10 25.99 14.53
CA VAL A 65 -7.84 24.63 14.99
C VAL A 65 -6.45 24.18 14.51
N PRO A 66 -5.56 23.74 15.43
CA PRO A 66 -4.26 23.19 15.06
C PRO A 66 -4.43 22.00 14.12
N ALA A 67 -3.55 21.87 13.13
CA ALA A 67 -3.67 20.82 12.14
C ALA A 67 -2.33 20.14 11.83
N LEU A 68 -2.41 18.83 11.58
CA LEU A 68 -1.31 17.97 11.16
C LEU A 68 -1.70 17.24 9.88
N ILE A 69 -0.74 16.98 9.01
CA ILE A 69 -0.91 16.05 7.88
C ILE A 69 0.03 14.86 8.02
N GLN A 70 -0.44 13.69 7.55
CA GLN A 70 0.37 12.49 7.40
C GLN A 70 0.47 12.16 5.92
N GLU A 71 1.70 11.99 5.41
CA GLU A 71 2.00 11.58 4.04
C GLU A 71 2.54 10.15 4.03
N GLN A 72 1.83 9.27 3.35
CA GLN A 72 2.10 7.84 3.32
C GLN A 72 3.13 7.45 2.26
N ASN A 73 3.29 8.27 1.23
CA ASN A 73 4.03 7.92 0.01
C ASN A 73 5.38 8.64 -0.06
N SER A 74 6.31 8.07 -0.82
CA SER A 74 7.61 8.69 -1.14
C SER A 74 7.48 9.91 -2.06
N TYR A 75 6.31 10.10 -2.68
CA TYR A 75 5.94 11.28 -3.46
C TYR A 75 4.60 11.82 -2.96
N PRO A 76 4.55 13.06 -2.44
CA PRO A 76 3.37 13.55 -1.75
C PRO A 76 2.24 13.94 -2.70
N GLY A 77 1.01 13.68 -2.26
CA GLY A 77 -0.19 14.08 -2.96
C GLY A 77 -0.39 15.60 -3.01
N VAL A 78 -1.11 16.08 -4.03
CA VAL A 78 -1.38 17.52 -4.25
C VAL A 78 -1.99 18.18 -3.02
N THR A 79 -2.95 17.53 -2.38
CA THR A 79 -3.62 18.06 -1.17
C THR A 79 -2.62 18.34 -0.05
N ASN A 80 -1.73 17.38 0.24
CA ASN A 80 -0.72 17.54 1.28
C ASN A 80 0.29 18.63 0.92
N LYS A 81 0.70 18.75 -0.35
CA LYS A 81 1.55 19.87 -0.83
C LYS A 81 0.92 21.23 -0.58
N ILE A 82 -0.37 21.39 -0.86
CA ILE A 82 -1.10 22.66 -0.66
C ILE A 82 -1.22 22.99 0.85
N LEU A 83 -1.50 21.97 1.67
CA LEU A 83 -1.70 22.15 3.11
C LEU A 83 -0.40 22.31 3.90
N SER A 84 0.72 21.82 3.41
CA SER A 84 2.02 21.76 4.11
C SER A 84 2.46 23.09 4.72
N LYS A 85 2.23 24.21 4.01
CA LYS A 85 2.60 25.55 4.48
C LYS A 85 1.74 26.01 5.67
N LYS A 86 0.50 25.49 5.80
CA LYS A 86 -0.51 25.97 6.75
C LYS A 86 -0.61 25.11 8.01
N VAL A 87 -0.27 23.83 7.94
CA VAL A 87 -0.30 22.91 9.09
C VAL A 87 0.87 23.15 10.03
N LYS A 88 0.74 22.69 11.26
CA LYS A 88 1.80 22.78 12.29
C LYS A 88 2.87 21.73 12.12
N LYS A 89 2.47 20.47 11.81
CA LYS A 89 3.35 19.31 11.68
C LYS A 89 3.00 18.48 10.45
N ILE A 90 4.01 17.77 9.92
CA ILE A 90 3.91 16.91 8.76
C ILE A 90 4.59 15.59 9.09
N CYS A 91 3.79 14.57 9.41
CA CYS A 91 4.27 13.22 9.60
C CYS A 91 4.53 12.56 8.26
N VAL A 92 5.70 11.98 8.05
CA VAL A 92 6.08 11.36 6.78
C VAL A 92 6.58 9.93 6.97
N ALA A 93 6.38 9.10 5.93
CA ALA A 93 6.85 7.71 5.94
C ALA A 93 8.23 7.53 5.30
N TYR A 94 8.64 8.43 4.44
CA TYR A 94 9.89 8.35 3.66
C TYR A 94 10.77 9.57 3.87
N ASP A 95 12.08 9.42 3.67
CA ASP A 95 13.05 10.51 3.62
C ASP A 95 12.95 11.28 2.30
N GLY A 96 13.62 12.45 2.22
CA GLY A 96 13.71 13.24 1.01
C GLY A 96 12.48 14.05 0.66
N LEU A 97 11.54 14.21 1.62
CA LEU A 97 10.30 14.98 1.43
C LEU A 97 10.48 16.48 1.71
N GLU A 98 11.62 16.92 2.22
CA GLU A 98 12.00 18.33 2.40
C GLU A 98 12.04 19.13 1.09
N ARG A 99 12.18 18.45 -0.05
CA ARG A 99 12.05 19.06 -1.39
C ARG A 99 10.61 19.48 -1.75
N TYR A 100 9.62 18.99 -0.99
CA TYR A 100 8.19 19.28 -1.21
C TYR A 100 7.53 19.98 -0.04
N PHE A 101 8.06 19.83 1.15
CA PHE A 101 7.51 20.32 2.40
C PHE A 101 8.51 21.18 3.16
N PRO A 102 8.05 22.14 4.00
CA PRO A 102 8.92 22.88 4.90
C PRO A 102 9.65 21.91 5.85
N ALA A 103 10.97 21.89 5.79
CA ALA A 103 11.81 20.93 6.51
C ALA A 103 11.58 20.96 8.03
N GLU A 104 11.39 22.16 8.59
CA GLU A 104 11.15 22.40 10.03
C GLU A 104 9.84 21.81 10.56
N LYS A 105 8.92 21.42 9.68
CA LYS A 105 7.63 20.81 10.06
C LYS A 105 7.62 19.29 9.88
N ILE A 106 8.62 18.73 9.21
CA ILE A 106 8.68 17.30 8.91
C ILE A 106 9.09 16.52 10.15
N VAL A 107 8.33 15.45 10.43
CA VAL A 107 8.67 14.41 11.40
C VAL A 107 8.58 13.05 10.73
N LYS A 108 9.68 12.29 10.70
CA LYS A 108 9.68 10.92 10.17
C LYS A 108 9.05 9.97 11.19
N THR A 109 7.80 9.62 10.95
CA THR A 109 7.01 8.74 11.81
C THR A 109 6.86 7.34 11.24
N GLY A 110 6.74 7.21 9.94
CA GLY A 110 6.31 5.99 9.26
C GLY A 110 4.81 5.98 8.97
N ASN A 111 4.34 4.86 8.43
CA ASN A 111 2.93 4.58 8.22
C ASN A 111 2.37 3.74 9.35
N PRO A 112 1.13 3.98 9.82
CA PRO A 112 0.50 3.15 10.83
C PRO A 112 0.29 1.72 10.30
N ILE A 113 0.70 0.74 11.10
CA ILE A 113 0.63 -0.69 10.79
C ILE A 113 -0.29 -1.35 11.80
N ARG A 114 -1.06 -2.34 11.37
CA ARG A 114 -1.96 -3.09 12.24
C ARG A 114 -1.19 -3.85 13.33
N ALA A 115 -1.75 -3.91 14.53
CA ALA A 115 -1.12 -4.52 15.69
C ALA A 115 -0.76 -6.00 15.46
N GLU A 116 -1.59 -6.73 14.72
CA GLU A 116 -1.38 -8.13 14.39
C GLU A 116 -0.11 -8.33 13.56
N ILE A 117 0.23 -7.37 12.69
CA ILE A 117 1.45 -7.41 11.87
C ILE A 117 2.66 -6.95 12.66
N LEU A 118 2.53 -5.97 13.55
CA LEU A 118 3.63 -5.55 14.44
C LEU A 118 4.08 -6.67 15.37
N ASN A 119 3.15 -7.52 15.82
CA ASN A 119 3.40 -8.65 16.71
C ASN A 119 3.56 -9.98 15.97
N LEU A 120 3.86 -9.93 14.67
CA LEU A 120 3.91 -11.11 13.81
C LEU A 120 4.94 -12.14 14.31
N LYS A 121 4.47 -13.36 14.53
CA LYS A 121 5.36 -14.52 14.78
C LYS A 121 5.62 -15.21 13.45
N ARG A 122 6.85 -15.14 12.97
CA ARG A 122 7.27 -15.84 11.75
C ARG A 122 7.23 -17.37 11.98
N LYS A 123 6.83 -18.10 10.92
CA LYS A 123 6.74 -19.58 10.93
C LYS A 123 5.78 -20.13 12.00
N ASN A 124 4.62 -19.46 12.15
CA ASN A 124 3.59 -19.88 13.09
C ASN A 124 2.93 -21.21 12.62
N GLU A 125 2.97 -22.24 13.46
CA GLU A 125 2.41 -23.56 13.16
C GLU A 125 0.91 -23.53 12.92
N GLU A 126 0.16 -22.73 13.68
CA GLU A 126 -1.28 -22.55 13.49
C GLU A 126 -1.61 -21.98 12.10
N ALA A 127 -0.78 -21.07 11.61
CA ALA A 127 -0.93 -20.49 10.28
C ALA A 127 -0.67 -21.52 9.16
N TYR A 128 0.33 -22.39 9.32
CA TYR A 128 0.54 -23.53 8.41
C TYR A 128 -0.65 -24.49 8.38
N GLN A 129 -1.17 -24.86 9.57
CA GLN A 129 -2.37 -25.71 9.69
C GLN A 129 -3.59 -25.05 9.05
N PHE A 130 -3.80 -23.75 9.30
CA PHE A 130 -4.92 -22.99 8.75
C PHE A 130 -4.95 -23.01 7.21
N PHE A 131 -3.80 -22.87 6.57
CA PHE A 131 -3.71 -22.93 5.12
C PHE A 131 -3.52 -24.33 4.55
N GLY A 132 -3.29 -25.34 5.38
CA GLY A 132 -3.01 -26.71 4.96
C GLY A 132 -1.63 -26.86 4.31
N PHE A 133 -0.66 -26.08 4.77
CA PHE A 133 0.74 -26.07 4.28
C PHE A 133 1.69 -26.76 5.24
N SER A 134 2.86 -27.16 4.73
CA SER A 134 3.95 -27.77 5.52
C SER A 134 4.99 -26.72 5.90
N PRO A 135 5.46 -26.68 7.17
CA PRO A 135 6.55 -25.78 7.57
C PRO A 135 7.90 -26.13 6.93
N GLU A 136 8.07 -27.34 6.41
CA GLU A 136 9.29 -27.81 5.77
C GLU A 136 9.51 -27.26 4.35
N LYS A 137 8.46 -26.69 3.75
CA LYS A 137 8.50 -26.15 2.38
C LYS A 137 8.49 -24.63 2.39
N LYS A 138 9.22 -24.03 1.47
CA LYS A 138 9.15 -22.58 1.22
C LYS A 138 7.75 -22.19 0.72
N THR A 139 7.26 -21.07 1.20
CA THR A 139 5.92 -20.57 0.85
C THR A 139 6.02 -19.22 0.15
N VAL A 140 5.36 -19.10 -0.99
CA VAL A 140 5.20 -17.87 -1.77
C VAL A 140 3.81 -17.31 -1.53
N LEU A 141 3.72 -16.04 -1.14
CA LEU A 141 2.48 -15.27 -1.09
C LEU A 141 2.37 -14.37 -2.31
N VAL A 142 1.28 -14.50 -3.06
CA VAL A 142 0.98 -13.60 -4.20
C VAL A 142 -0.32 -12.86 -3.91
N MET A 143 -0.26 -11.51 -3.88
CA MET A 143 -1.42 -10.68 -3.56
C MET A 143 -1.47 -9.41 -4.41
N GLY A 144 -2.58 -9.24 -5.14
CA GLY A 144 -2.84 -8.09 -6.01
C GLY A 144 -3.64 -6.95 -5.37
N GLY A 145 -3.89 -7.02 -4.04
CA GLY A 145 -4.83 -6.16 -3.34
C GLY A 145 -6.26 -6.72 -3.37
N SER A 146 -7.22 -6.07 -2.70
CA SER A 146 -8.60 -6.59 -2.48
C SER A 146 -9.36 -6.93 -3.77
N LEU A 147 -9.11 -6.20 -4.85
CA LEU A 147 -9.75 -6.45 -6.15
C LEU A 147 -8.94 -7.39 -7.06
N GLY A 148 -7.76 -7.82 -6.60
CA GLY A 148 -6.80 -8.55 -7.41
C GLY A 148 -6.03 -7.64 -8.39
N ALA A 149 -5.13 -8.24 -9.15
CA ALA A 149 -4.30 -7.57 -10.16
C ALA A 149 -4.23 -8.46 -11.40
N ARG A 150 -4.92 -8.06 -12.47
CA ARG A 150 -5.05 -8.89 -13.67
C ARG A 150 -3.71 -9.31 -14.27
N SER A 151 -2.75 -8.38 -14.40
CA SER A 151 -1.41 -8.67 -14.93
C SER A 151 -0.68 -9.75 -14.11
N MET A 152 -0.69 -9.62 -12.78
CA MET A 152 -0.10 -10.60 -11.86
C MET A 152 -0.83 -11.96 -11.94
N ASN A 153 -2.16 -11.92 -11.92
CA ASN A 153 -2.99 -13.12 -11.99
C ASN A 153 -2.81 -13.87 -13.31
N THR A 154 -2.74 -13.16 -14.44
CA THR A 154 -2.48 -13.76 -15.75
C THR A 154 -1.11 -14.44 -15.77
N CYS A 155 -0.09 -13.81 -15.21
CA CYS A 155 1.24 -14.42 -15.12
C CYS A 155 1.22 -15.70 -14.28
N MET A 156 0.59 -15.66 -13.10
CA MET A 156 0.45 -16.84 -12.23
C MET A 156 -0.26 -17.98 -12.93
N HIS A 157 -1.39 -17.69 -13.59
CA HIS A 157 -2.19 -18.69 -14.29
C HIS A 157 -1.40 -19.33 -15.45
N ASN A 158 -0.72 -18.52 -16.25
CA ASN A 158 0.06 -19.00 -17.41
C ASN A 158 1.29 -19.82 -17.01
N HIS A 159 1.83 -19.64 -15.81
CA HIS A 159 3.02 -20.33 -15.32
C HIS A 159 2.74 -21.29 -14.17
N ILE A 160 1.50 -21.73 -14.01
CA ILE A 160 1.09 -22.55 -12.87
C ILE A 160 1.87 -23.88 -12.81
N ASP A 161 2.07 -24.53 -13.95
CA ASP A 161 2.83 -25.77 -14.03
C ASP A 161 4.31 -25.55 -13.68
N THR A 162 4.89 -24.47 -14.16
CA THR A 162 6.29 -24.13 -13.92
C THR A 162 6.56 -23.85 -12.42
N ILE A 163 5.69 -23.06 -11.78
CA ILE A 163 5.87 -22.75 -10.37
C ILE A 163 5.61 -23.99 -9.48
N ALA A 164 4.67 -24.85 -9.89
CA ALA A 164 4.41 -26.10 -9.17
C ALA A 164 5.62 -27.06 -9.19
N GLN A 165 6.44 -27.03 -10.23
CA GLN A 165 7.66 -27.84 -10.37
C GLN A 165 8.79 -27.37 -9.47
N THR A 166 8.79 -26.14 -8.97
CA THR A 166 9.81 -25.66 -8.02
C THR A 166 9.70 -26.29 -6.63
N GLY A 167 8.59 -26.96 -6.35
CA GLY A 167 8.34 -27.59 -5.05
C GLY A 167 7.89 -26.63 -3.95
N VAL A 168 7.79 -25.34 -4.21
CA VAL A 168 7.28 -24.34 -3.24
C VAL A 168 5.77 -24.49 -3.04
N GLN A 169 5.29 -24.02 -1.91
CA GLN A 169 3.88 -23.81 -1.64
C GLN A 169 3.48 -22.39 -2.07
N VAL A 170 2.27 -22.21 -2.58
CA VAL A 170 1.80 -20.91 -3.06
C VAL A 170 0.45 -20.58 -2.43
N LEU A 171 0.38 -19.44 -1.74
CA LEU A 171 -0.87 -18.83 -1.34
C LEU A 171 -1.14 -17.66 -2.30
N TRP A 172 -2.15 -17.83 -3.17
CA TRP A 172 -2.45 -16.87 -4.22
C TRP A 172 -3.81 -16.23 -4.03
N GLN A 173 -3.82 -14.92 -3.73
CA GLN A 173 -5.03 -14.10 -3.67
C GLN A 173 -5.29 -13.45 -5.03
N THR A 174 -6.37 -13.85 -5.67
CA THR A 174 -6.72 -13.43 -7.03
C THR A 174 -7.61 -12.19 -7.12
N GLY A 175 -8.37 -11.89 -6.06
CA GLY A 175 -9.58 -11.07 -6.13
C GLY A 175 -10.76 -11.86 -6.69
N GLU A 176 -11.97 -11.49 -6.30
CA GLU A 176 -13.22 -12.19 -6.63
C GLU A 176 -13.44 -12.39 -8.14
N ALA A 177 -13.21 -11.31 -8.92
CA ALA A 177 -13.45 -11.35 -10.37
C ALA A 177 -12.60 -12.41 -11.08
N PHE A 178 -11.30 -12.45 -10.80
CA PHE A 178 -10.39 -13.40 -11.46
C PHE A 178 -10.56 -14.82 -10.91
N TYR A 179 -10.90 -14.97 -9.63
CA TYR A 179 -11.21 -16.27 -9.04
C TYR A 179 -12.33 -16.99 -9.81
N ASN A 180 -13.38 -16.25 -10.19
CA ASN A 180 -14.52 -16.78 -10.94
C ASN A 180 -14.24 -17.00 -12.44
N GLU A 181 -13.12 -16.48 -12.96
CA GLU A 181 -12.72 -16.67 -14.36
C GLU A 181 -11.88 -17.94 -14.60
N ILE A 182 -11.28 -18.51 -13.55
CA ILE A 182 -10.37 -19.65 -13.65
C ILE A 182 -10.93 -20.89 -12.96
N PRO A 183 -10.53 -22.10 -13.37
CA PRO A 183 -10.94 -23.35 -12.72
C PRO A 183 -10.11 -23.58 -11.42
N ALA A 184 -10.29 -22.68 -10.44
CA ALA A 184 -9.45 -22.65 -9.23
C ALA A 184 -9.45 -23.98 -8.46
N GLU A 185 -10.60 -24.66 -8.37
CA GLU A 185 -10.73 -25.95 -7.68
C GLU A 185 -9.97 -27.07 -8.43
N GLU A 186 -10.07 -27.13 -9.76
CA GLU A 186 -9.36 -28.11 -10.57
C GLU A 186 -7.85 -27.91 -10.48
N ILE A 187 -7.38 -26.65 -10.49
CA ILE A 187 -5.97 -26.31 -10.31
C ILE A 187 -5.48 -26.79 -8.94
N GLN A 188 -6.24 -26.55 -7.88
CA GLN A 188 -5.87 -26.97 -6.52
C GLN A 188 -5.90 -28.49 -6.33
N GLN A 189 -6.80 -29.19 -7.03
CA GLN A 189 -6.80 -30.66 -7.06
C GLN A 189 -5.55 -31.21 -7.77
N LYS A 190 -5.15 -30.61 -8.90
CA LYS A 190 -3.94 -30.99 -9.63
C LYS A 190 -2.65 -30.64 -8.89
N TYR A 191 -2.64 -29.50 -8.19
CA TYR A 191 -1.50 -28.96 -7.45
C TYR A 191 -1.86 -28.62 -6.00
N PRO A 192 -1.90 -29.63 -5.09
CA PRO A 192 -2.34 -29.43 -3.70
C PRO A 192 -1.48 -28.42 -2.91
N GLN A 193 -0.22 -28.16 -3.36
CA GLN A 193 0.66 -27.14 -2.76
C GLN A 193 0.29 -25.69 -3.19
N ILE A 194 -0.64 -25.51 -4.12
CA ILE A 194 -1.10 -24.18 -4.54
C ILE A 194 -2.50 -23.94 -3.99
N LYS A 195 -2.63 -22.94 -3.12
CA LYS A 195 -3.92 -22.51 -2.57
C LYS A 195 -4.33 -21.20 -3.22
N ILE A 196 -5.48 -21.24 -3.91
CA ILE A 196 -6.05 -20.09 -4.61
C ILE A 196 -7.26 -19.60 -3.82
N VAL A 197 -7.28 -18.31 -3.49
CA VAL A 197 -8.39 -17.71 -2.74
C VAL A 197 -8.77 -16.35 -3.33
N PRO A 198 -10.06 -15.98 -3.33
CA PRO A 198 -10.47 -14.65 -3.79
C PRO A 198 -9.96 -13.54 -2.87
N PHE A 199 -9.91 -13.80 -1.55
CA PHE A 199 -9.48 -12.84 -0.55
C PHE A 199 -8.89 -13.51 0.68
N ILE A 200 -7.81 -12.95 1.24
CA ILE A 200 -7.18 -13.40 2.48
C ILE A 200 -7.65 -12.49 3.62
N LYS A 201 -8.37 -13.06 4.58
CA LYS A 201 -8.82 -12.34 5.78
C LYS A 201 -7.74 -12.27 6.85
N ASN A 202 -7.03 -13.36 7.06
CA ASN A 202 -5.99 -13.52 8.09
C ASN A 202 -4.62 -13.21 7.47
N MET A 203 -4.34 -11.91 7.24
CA MET A 203 -3.09 -11.48 6.61
C MET A 203 -1.88 -11.73 7.50
N ASP A 204 -2.04 -11.67 8.82
CA ASP A 204 -1.02 -12.05 9.80
C ASP A 204 -0.58 -13.50 9.60
N PHE A 205 -1.50 -14.43 9.43
CA PHE A 205 -1.20 -15.82 9.12
C PHE A 205 -0.49 -15.97 7.77
N ALA A 206 -1.00 -15.28 6.74
CA ALA A 206 -0.38 -15.32 5.42
C ALA A 206 1.06 -14.80 5.44
N TYR A 207 1.30 -13.65 6.07
CA TYR A 207 2.63 -13.09 6.23
C TYR A 207 3.54 -13.96 7.11
N SER A 208 2.99 -14.59 8.14
CA SER A 208 3.75 -15.45 9.05
C SER A 208 4.46 -16.61 8.33
N ILE A 209 3.80 -17.23 7.38
CA ILE A 209 4.33 -18.42 6.66
C ILE A 209 5.09 -18.06 5.38
N SER A 210 5.04 -16.81 4.91
CA SER A 210 5.60 -16.40 3.60
C SER A 210 7.11 -16.31 3.63
N ASP A 211 7.80 -17.07 2.79
CA ASP A 211 9.24 -16.95 2.54
C ASP A 211 9.54 -15.93 1.44
N TYR A 212 8.66 -15.82 0.45
CA TYR A 212 8.72 -14.88 -0.66
C TYR A 212 7.36 -14.22 -0.84
N ILE A 213 7.36 -12.96 -1.25
CA ILE A 213 6.11 -12.22 -1.43
C ILE A 213 6.11 -11.52 -2.79
N VAL A 214 4.99 -11.60 -3.50
CA VAL A 214 4.70 -10.78 -4.68
C VAL A 214 3.49 -9.91 -4.37
N SER A 215 3.64 -8.59 -4.49
CA SER A 215 2.60 -7.65 -4.05
C SER A 215 2.50 -6.41 -4.94
N ARG A 216 1.37 -5.71 -4.85
CA ARG A 216 1.26 -4.30 -5.24
C ARG A 216 2.09 -3.41 -4.29
N ALA A 217 2.50 -2.23 -4.79
CA ALA A 217 3.35 -1.29 -4.06
C ALA A 217 2.56 -0.17 -3.34
N GLY A 218 1.41 -0.51 -2.76
CA GLY A 218 0.65 0.41 -1.93
C GLY A 218 1.42 0.79 -0.66
N ALA A 219 1.30 2.04 -0.21
CA ALA A 219 2.09 2.58 0.90
C ALA A 219 1.96 1.75 2.20
N LEU A 220 0.73 1.34 2.56
CA LEU A 220 0.49 0.52 3.75
C LEU A 220 0.96 -0.93 3.55
N ALA A 221 0.79 -1.49 2.35
CA ALA A 221 1.32 -2.82 2.05
C ALA A 221 2.85 -2.84 2.19
N ILE A 222 3.56 -1.86 1.63
CA ILE A 222 5.01 -1.74 1.79
C ILE A 222 5.39 -1.62 3.27
N ALA A 223 4.69 -0.80 4.05
CA ALA A 223 4.96 -0.67 5.47
C ALA A 223 4.83 -2.01 6.22
N GLU A 224 3.82 -2.81 5.91
CA GLU A 224 3.66 -4.16 6.45
C GLU A 224 4.79 -5.09 5.97
N LEU A 225 5.13 -5.06 4.67
CA LEU A 225 6.19 -5.89 4.09
C LEU A 225 7.56 -5.62 4.72
N THR A 226 7.84 -4.38 5.11
CA THR A 226 9.09 -4.05 5.82
C THR A 226 9.18 -4.71 7.21
N ILE A 227 8.04 -4.86 7.90
CA ILE A 227 7.96 -5.59 9.19
C ILE A 227 8.11 -7.10 8.98
N VAL A 228 7.44 -7.62 7.94
CA VAL A 228 7.53 -9.06 7.59
C VAL A 228 8.95 -9.46 7.26
N GLY A 229 9.68 -8.60 6.53
CA GLY A 229 11.09 -8.78 6.22
C GLY A 229 11.37 -9.98 5.30
N ALA A 230 10.44 -10.36 4.45
CA ALA A 230 10.64 -11.37 3.41
C ALA A 230 11.11 -10.73 2.10
N PRO A 231 11.87 -11.44 1.25
CA PRO A 231 12.17 -11.02 -0.11
C PRO A 231 10.90 -10.70 -0.89
N VAL A 232 10.87 -9.59 -1.63
CA VAL A 232 9.64 -9.11 -2.25
C VAL A 232 9.82 -8.67 -3.71
N ILE A 233 8.86 -9.06 -4.55
CA ILE A 233 8.66 -8.50 -5.88
C ILE A 233 7.47 -7.54 -5.79
N LEU A 234 7.70 -6.29 -6.17
CA LEU A 234 6.70 -5.24 -6.19
C LEU A 234 6.25 -4.96 -7.62
N VAL A 235 4.95 -5.08 -7.85
CA VAL A 235 4.29 -4.76 -9.13
C VAL A 235 3.38 -3.54 -8.90
N PRO A 236 3.87 -2.31 -9.16
CA PRO A 236 3.09 -1.10 -8.93
C PRO A 236 1.79 -1.06 -9.72
N PHE A 237 0.70 -0.53 -9.12
CA PHE A 237 -0.55 -0.30 -9.83
C PHE A 237 -0.39 0.90 -10.79
N PRO A 238 -0.61 0.72 -12.13
CA PRO A 238 -0.24 1.69 -13.15
C PRO A 238 -1.10 2.96 -13.14
N TYR A 239 -2.29 2.90 -12.54
CA TYR A 239 -3.22 4.04 -12.46
C TYR A 239 -3.23 4.69 -11.08
N ALA A 240 -2.22 4.43 -10.25
CA ALA A 240 -2.07 5.10 -8.97
C ALA A 240 -1.90 6.61 -9.18
N SER A 241 -2.61 7.41 -8.38
CA SER A 241 -2.53 8.87 -8.47
C SER A 241 -1.07 9.33 -8.33
N GLU A 242 -0.62 10.29 -9.16
CA GLU A 242 0.76 10.80 -9.14
C GLU A 242 1.85 9.71 -9.31
N ASP A 243 1.47 8.50 -9.77
CA ASP A 243 2.36 7.34 -9.92
C ASP A 243 3.11 6.98 -8.62
N HIS A 244 2.43 7.14 -7.46
CA HIS A 244 3.13 6.92 -6.19
C HIS A 244 3.51 5.46 -5.96
N GLN A 245 2.80 4.48 -6.51
CA GLN A 245 3.19 3.09 -6.30
C GLN A 245 4.53 2.75 -6.95
N THR A 246 4.77 3.25 -8.17
CA THR A 246 6.09 3.09 -8.83
C THR A 246 7.20 3.76 -8.02
N LYS A 247 6.95 4.98 -7.52
CA LYS A 247 7.93 5.72 -6.70
C LYS A 247 8.20 5.03 -5.37
N ASN A 248 7.17 4.50 -4.71
CA ASN A 248 7.32 3.74 -3.48
C ASN A 248 8.16 2.46 -3.71
N ALA A 249 7.85 1.70 -4.78
CA ALA A 249 8.60 0.50 -5.13
C ALA A 249 10.06 0.82 -5.50
N ALA A 250 10.30 1.90 -6.26
CA ALA A 250 11.63 2.34 -6.65
C ALA A 250 12.48 2.73 -5.43
N ALA A 251 11.88 3.33 -4.40
CA ALA A 251 12.60 3.67 -3.17
C ALA A 251 13.21 2.43 -2.48
N LEU A 252 12.53 1.28 -2.55
CA LEU A 252 13.04 0.01 -2.01
C LEU A 252 14.00 -0.67 -3.01
N ALA A 253 13.64 -0.67 -4.30
CA ALA A 253 14.42 -1.35 -5.32
C ALA A 253 15.83 -0.73 -5.49
N ASN A 254 15.97 0.58 -5.37
CA ASN A 254 17.25 1.29 -5.43
C ASN A 254 18.22 0.88 -4.29
N GLU A 255 17.68 0.36 -3.18
CA GLU A 255 18.46 -0.12 -2.03
C GLU A 255 18.55 -1.66 -2.00
N ASN A 256 18.27 -2.34 -3.11
CA ASN A 256 18.20 -3.80 -3.20
C ASN A 256 17.28 -4.45 -2.15
N ALA A 257 16.24 -3.72 -1.72
CA ALA A 257 15.25 -4.17 -0.74
C ALA A 257 14.00 -4.77 -1.40
N ALA A 258 13.86 -4.67 -2.71
CA ALA A 258 12.78 -5.25 -3.51
C ALA A 258 13.20 -5.39 -4.97
N ILE A 259 12.49 -6.26 -5.72
CA ILE A 259 12.49 -6.25 -7.18
C ILE A 259 11.26 -5.45 -7.64
N LEU A 260 11.46 -4.45 -8.50
CA LEU A 260 10.37 -3.72 -9.13
C LEU A 260 10.13 -4.25 -10.53
N ILE A 261 8.89 -4.67 -10.81
CA ILE A 261 8.45 -5.07 -12.14
C ILE A 261 7.29 -4.14 -12.56
N PRO A 262 7.42 -3.37 -13.64
CA PRO A 262 6.31 -2.57 -14.16
C PRO A 262 5.09 -3.43 -14.50
N ASP A 263 3.87 -2.96 -14.21
CA ASP A 263 2.63 -3.72 -14.40
C ASP A 263 2.47 -4.26 -15.83
N LYS A 264 2.86 -3.49 -16.84
CA LYS A 264 2.82 -3.87 -18.26
C LYS A 264 3.72 -5.08 -18.62
N GLU A 265 4.71 -5.35 -17.78
CA GLU A 265 5.68 -6.45 -17.97
C GLU A 265 5.37 -7.64 -17.03
N ALA A 266 4.48 -7.44 -16.07
CA ALA A 266 4.22 -8.42 -15.02
C ALA A 266 3.64 -9.73 -15.55
N SER A 267 2.80 -9.68 -16.60
CA SER A 267 2.20 -10.88 -17.19
C SER A 267 3.22 -11.87 -17.78
N GLU A 268 4.42 -11.40 -18.10
CA GLU A 268 5.48 -12.22 -18.70
C GLU A 268 6.66 -12.44 -17.75
N LYS A 269 7.02 -11.43 -16.93
CA LYS A 269 8.28 -11.42 -16.19
C LYS A 269 8.14 -11.83 -14.72
N MET A 270 6.96 -11.70 -14.10
CA MET A 270 6.80 -11.81 -12.65
C MET A 270 7.15 -13.22 -12.13
N VAL A 271 6.61 -14.26 -12.71
CA VAL A 271 6.92 -15.64 -12.29
C VAL A 271 8.34 -16.05 -12.65
N PRO A 272 8.87 -15.79 -13.86
CA PRO A 272 10.28 -16.02 -14.14
C PRO A 272 11.25 -15.35 -13.17
N GLU A 273 11.02 -14.10 -12.79
CA GLU A 273 11.86 -13.42 -11.77
C GLU A 273 11.67 -14.00 -10.37
N LEU A 274 10.45 -14.41 -10.02
CA LEU A 274 10.20 -15.10 -8.74
C LEU A 274 10.99 -16.43 -8.66
N ILE A 275 11.01 -17.22 -9.73
CA ILE A 275 11.75 -18.49 -9.76
C ILE A 275 13.25 -18.23 -9.58
N LYS A 276 13.81 -17.26 -10.31
CA LYS A 276 15.22 -16.86 -10.12
C LYS A 276 15.53 -16.44 -8.67
N LEU A 277 14.61 -15.70 -8.04
CA LEU A 277 14.76 -15.28 -6.65
C LEU A 277 14.69 -16.46 -5.67
N ILE A 278 13.86 -17.48 -5.97
CA ILE A 278 13.77 -18.72 -5.18
C ILE A 278 15.05 -19.53 -5.27
N GLU A 279 15.66 -19.57 -6.46
CA GLU A 279 16.91 -20.32 -6.76
C GLU A 279 18.16 -19.61 -6.24
N ASP A 280 18.11 -18.28 -6.02
CA ASP A 280 19.21 -17.45 -5.53
C ASP A 280 18.99 -17.08 -4.06
N GLU A 281 19.33 -18.01 -3.15
CA GLU A 281 19.15 -17.83 -1.70
C GLU A 281 19.96 -16.66 -1.15
N GLU A 282 21.17 -16.41 -1.68
CA GLU A 282 22.02 -15.29 -1.24
C GLU A 282 21.36 -13.94 -1.56
N ARG A 283 20.89 -13.76 -2.78
CA ARG A 283 20.15 -12.56 -3.21
C ARG A 283 18.87 -12.38 -2.38
N ALA A 284 18.13 -13.46 -2.13
CA ALA A 284 16.93 -13.43 -1.31
C ALA A 284 17.23 -12.98 0.12
N GLN A 285 18.30 -13.50 0.74
CA GLN A 285 18.70 -13.11 2.08
C GLN A 285 19.12 -11.63 2.16
N ILE A 286 19.95 -11.16 1.23
CA ILE A 286 20.36 -9.75 1.16
C ILE A 286 19.12 -8.84 1.04
N MET A 287 18.16 -9.20 0.20
CA MET A 287 16.92 -8.45 0.05
C MET A 287 16.10 -8.43 1.34
N ALA A 288 15.98 -9.57 2.03
CA ALA A 288 15.28 -9.69 3.31
C ALA A 288 15.93 -8.84 4.42
N GLU A 289 17.23 -8.72 4.42
CA GLU A 289 17.97 -7.85 5.36
C GLU A 289 17.77 -6.37 5.02
N ASN A 290 17.82 -6.04 3.73
CA ASN A 290 17.67 -4.67 3.28
C ASN A 290 16.26 -4.11 3.49
N ILE A 291 15.20 -4.89 3.22
CA ILE A 291 13.83 -4.42 3.41
C ILE A 291 13.51 -4.09 4.86
N LYS A 292 14.09 -4.83 5.81
CA LYS A 292 13.92 -4.58 7.25
C LYS A 292 14.47 -3.22 7.70
N LYS A 293 15.45 -2.65 6.99
CA LYS A 293 16.01 -1.32 7.29
C LYS A 293 14.98 -0.20 7.09
N PHE A 294 13.93 -0.45 6.33
CA PHE A 294 12.81 0.48 6.11
C PHE A 294 11.69 0.34 7.14
N ALA A 295 11.76 -0.62 8.05
CA ALA A 295 10.72 -0.85 9.05
C ALA A 295 10.63 0.30 10.06
N LEU A 296 9.43 0.81 10.27
CA LEU A 296 9.12 1.86 11.24
C LEU A 296 7.96 1.41 12.15
N PRO A 297 8.23 0.46 13.08
CA PRO A 297 7.18 -0.16 13.89
C PRO A 297 6.45 0.82 14.83
N ASP A 298 7.13 1.87 15.29
CA ASP A 298 6.60 2.83 16.26
C ASP A 298 5.77 3.95 15.62
N ALA A 299 5.37 3.81 14.36
CA ALA A 299 4.69 4.87 13.61
C ALA A 299 3.44 5.41 14.30
N ILE A 300 2.61 4.53 14.85
CA ILE A 300 1.37 4.93 15.56
C ILE A 300 1.71 5.78 16.77
N HIS A 301 2.64 5.35 17.63
CA HIS A 301 3.02 6.09 18.82
C HIS A 301 3.63 7.45 18.51
N LYS A 302 4.49 7.51 17.46
CA LYS A 302 5.08 8.77 17.01
C LYS A 302 4.03 9.74 16.48
N ILE A 303 3.08 9.27 15.64
CA ILE A 303 2.00 10.11 15.12
C ILE A 303 1.11 10.62 16.26
N VAL A 304 0.71 9.74 17.19
CA VAL A 304 -0.10 10.13 18.36
C VAL A 304 0.61 11.18 19.19
N LYS A 305 1.91 11.02 19.44
CA LYS A 305 2.72 12.02 20.16
C LYS A 305 2.66 13.39 19.47
N GLU A 306 2.91 13.43 18.15
CA GLU A 306 2.87 14.69 17.39
C GLU A 306 1.48 15.33 17.38
N VAL A 307 0.41 14.53 17.50
CA VAL A 307 -0.97 15.01 17.63
C VAL A 307 -1.22 15.61 19.02
N MET A 308 -0.71 14.97 20.07
CA MET A 308 -0.88 15.45 21.46
C MET A 308 -0.05 16.69 21.78
N ASP A 309 1.01 16.93 21.01
CA ASP A 309 1.92 18.08 21.17
C ASP A 309 1.45 19.31 20.34
N LEU A 310 0.29 19.26 19.65
CA LEU A 310 -0.26 20.39 18.89
C LEU A 310 -1.01 21.40 19.75
#